data_42b21b2cd79503b5b38c1252db97a1fe
#
_entry.id   42b21b2cd79503b5b38c1252db97a1fe
#
_cell.length_a   1.000
_cell.length_b   1.000
_cell.length_c   1.000
_cell.angle_alpha   90.00
_cell.angle_beta   90.00
_cell.angle_gamma   90.00
#
_symmetry.space_group_name_H-M   'P 1'
#
loop_
_entity.id
_entity.type
_entity.pdbx_description
1 polymer ?
#
loop_
_entity_poly.entity_id
_entity_poly.type
_entity_poly.pdbx_seq_one_letter_code
_entity_poly.pdbx_strand_id
1 'polypeptide(L)'
;MAAPLILGAMAGGTALSMYGQSQSAKSQSAYYNYLAGTSTMNAGLTKAAGEANARAVGIEASDQMRRVTTGVRQTIGAQKAAIAGGVGLSSRSAQDIIKDTLDKGNRDEQAINMNAALKAKSIFAGADMQSFNDMNQAGGYNISGANVRNALPYSEASTLLGGAGQVGSSWYMMSRYSH
;
A
#
# COMPACT_ATOMS: atom_id res chain seq x y z
N MET A 1 -61.48 -18.55 -18.32
CA MET A 1 -60.59 -19.25 -17.39
C MET A 1 -59.11 -19.01 -17.61
N ALA A 2 -58.66 -17.79 -17.90
CA ALA A 2 -57.22 -17.48 -18.15
C ALA A 2 -56.53 -16.67 -17.03
N ALA A 3 -57.28 -16.25 -15.99
CA ALA A 3 -56.78 -15.39 -14.94
C ALA A 3 -55.68 -16.00 -14.01
N PRO A 4 -55.69 -17.29 -13.64
CA PRO A 4 -54.69 -17.85 -12.70
C PRO A 4 -53.29 -17.98 -13.36
N LEU A 5 -53.18 -18.11 -14.66
CA LEU A 5 -51.88 -18.27 -15.33
C LEU A 5 -51.08 -16.93 -15.39
N ILE A 6 -51.77 -15.79 -15.49
CA ILE A 6 -51.07 -14.46 -15.54
C ILE A 6 -50.55 -14.10 -14.15
N LEU A 7 -51.26 -14.41 -13.08
CA LEU A 7 -50.79 -14.17 -11.72
C LEU A 7 -49.58 -15.04 -11.35
N GLY A 8 -49.53 -16.27 -11.81
CA GLY A 8 -48.37 -17.15 -11.61
C GLY A 8 -47.10 -16.68 -12.35
N ALA A 9 -47.26 -16.15 -13.56
CA ALA A 9 -46.10 -15.61 -14.34
C ALA A 9 -45.55 -14.32 -13.74
N MET A 10 -46.39 -13.45 -13.17
CA MET A 10 -45.92 -12.21 -12.51
C MET A 10 -45.19 -12.50 -11.19
N ALA A 11 -45.68 -13.43 -10.40
CA ALA A 11 -45.02 -13.85 -9.16
C ALA A 11 -43.68 -14.54 -9.43
N GLY A 12 -43.56 -15.35 -10.48
CA GLY A 12 -42.35 -15.98 -10.92
C GLY A 12 -41.29 -14.99 -11.45
N GLY A 13 -41.72 -13.95 -12.16
CA GLY A 13 -40.85 -12.91 -12.69
C GLY A 13 -40.20 -12.06 -11.60
N THR A 14 -40.93 -11.71 -10.55
CA THR A 14 -40.39 -10.96 -9.39
C THR A 14 -39.42 -11.82 -8.57
N ALA A 15 -39.70 -13.10 -8.34
CA ALA A 15 -38.77 -13.99 -7.64
C ALA A 15 -37.46 -14.20 -8.40
N LEU A 16 -37.50 -14.34 -9.72
CA LEU A 16 -36.30 -14.45 -10.56
C LEU A 16 -35.47 -13.17 -10.58
N SER A 17 -36.10 -11.98 -10.61
CA SER A 17 -35.40 -10.70 -10.56
C SER A 17 -34.70 -10.47 -9.22
N MET A 18 -35.33 -10.85 -8.11
CA MET A 18 -34.73 -10.79 -6.77
C MET A 18 -33.53 -11.73 -6.63
N TYR A 19 -33.64 -12.96 -7.14
CA TYR A 19 -32.51 -13.91 -7.15
C TYR A 19 -31.33 -13.37 -7.96
N GLY A 20 -31.58 -12.79 -9.14
CA GLY A 20 -30.55 -12.17 -9.98
C GLY A 20 -29.87 -10.98 -9.30
N GLN A 21 -30.63 -10.11 -8.61
CA GLN A 21 -30.07 -8.97 -7.85
C GLN A 21 -29.23 -9.45 -6.65
N SER A 22 -29.69 -10.43 -5.90
CA SER A 22 -28.96 -11.01 -4.79
C SER A 22 -27.65 -11.63 -5.24
N GLN A 23 -27.65 -12.37 -6.35
CA GLN A 23 -26.45 -12.98 -6.92
C GLN A 23 -25.44 -11.93 -7.42
N SER A 24 -25.93 -10.88 -8.10
CA SER A 24 -25.11 -9.76 -8.58
C SER A 24 -24.45 -9.01 -7.41
N ALA A 25 -25.19 -8.70 -6.35
CA ALA A 25 -24.65 -8.01 -5.20
C ALA A 25 -23.65 -8.86 -4.40
N LYS A 26 -23.86 -10.17 -4.31
CA LYS A 26 -22.88 -11.10 -3.71
C LYS A 26 -21.58 -11.11 -4.50
N SER A 27 -21.64 -11.18 -5.83
CA SER A 27 -20.44 -11.16 -6.67
C SER A 27 -19.71 -9.82 -6.62
N GLN A 28 -20.42 -8.68 -6.61
CA GLN A 28 -19.84 -7.36 -6.43
C GLN A 28 -19.18 -7.20 -5.06
N SER A 29 -19.83 -7.63 -3.99
CA SER A 29 -19.24 -7.59 -2.64
C SER A 29 -18.01 -8.48 -2.54
N ALA A 30 -18.00 -9.67 -3.15
CA ALA A 30 -16.82 -10.54 -3.21
C ALA A 30 -15.67 -9.89 -3.99
N TYR A 31 -15.98 -9.19 -5.09
CA TYR A 31 -14.99 -8.45 -5.84
C TYR A 31 -14.35 -7.30 -5.04
N TYR A 32 -15.16 -6.52 -4.32
CA TYR A 32 -14.61 -5.47 -3.44
C TYR A 32 -13.78 -6.05 -2.30
N ASN A 33 -14.16 -7.16 -1.71
CA ASN A 33 -13.37 -7.85 -0.69
C ASN A 33 -12.02 -8.34 -1.26
N TYR A 34 -12.01 -8.85 -2.49
CA TYR A 34 -10.78 -9.22 -3.19
C TYR A 34 -9.87 -8.00 -3.42
N LEU A 35 -10.42 -6.88 -3.90
CA LEU A 35 -9.67 -5.64 -4.10
C LEU A 35 -9.09 -5.11 -2.78
N ALA A 36 -9.87 -5.12 -1.71
CA ALA A 36 -9.42 -4.73 -0.38
C ALA A 36 -8.26 -5.62 0.11
N GLY A 37 -8.38 -6.94 -0.05
CA GLY A 37 -7.32 -7.89 0.28
C GLY A 37 -6.04 -7.64 -0.52
N THR A 38 -6.16 -7.40 -1.83
CA THR A 38 -5.02 -7.09 -2.70
C THR A 38 -4.35 -5.78 -2.31
N SER A 39 -5.11 -4.71 -2.01
CA SER A 39 -4.56 -3.44 -1.56
C SER A 39 -3.85 -3.57 -0.21
N THR A 40 -4.41 -4.34 0.72
CA THR A 40 -3.76 -4.63 2.02
C THR A 40 -2.45 -5.40 1.82
N MET A 41 -2.43 -6.38 0.93
CA MET A 41 -1.22 -7.12 0.59
C MET A 41 -0.16 -6.21 -0.04
N ASN A 42 -0.56 -5.34 -0.98
CA ASN A 42 0.33 -4.36 -1.61
C ASN A 42 0.94 -3.41 -0.57
N ALA A 43 0.14 -2.92 0.38
CA ALA A 43 0.63 -2.11 1.50
C ALA A 43 1.75 -2.82 2.29
N GLY A 44 1.55 -4.11 2.59
CA GLY A 44 2.56 -4.93 3.26
C GLY A 44 3.84 -5.12 2.44
N LEU A 45 3.70 -5.41 1.15
CA LEU A 45 4.83 -5.57 0.23
C LEU A 45 5.62 -4.25 0.06
N THR A 46 4.93 -3.12 -0.08
CA THR A 46 5.56 -1.79 -0.17
C THR A 46 6.39 -1.49 1.08
N LYS A 47 5.86 -1.78 2.27
CA LYS A 47 6.58 -1.59 3.52
C LYS A 47 7.81 -2.50 3.61
N ALA A 48 7.67 -3.78 3.30
CA ALA A 48 8.78 -4.74 3.29
C ALA A 48 9.87 -4.35 2.28
N ALA A 49 9.48 -3.88 1.09
CA ALA A 49 10.42 -3.36 0.09
C ALA A 49 11.14 -2.09 0.57
N GLY A 50 10.44 -1.18 1.23
CA GLY A 50 11.03 0.00 1.86
C GLY A 50 12.08 -0.38 2.92
N GLU A 51 11.77 -1.33 3.78
CA GLU A 51 12.72 -1.85 4.78
C GLU A 51 13.95 -2.50 4.14
N ALA A 52 13.76 -3.32 3.10
CA ALA A 52 14.86 -3.94 2.39
C ALA A 52 15.77 -2.91 1.71
N ASN A 53 15.20 -1.91 1.06
CA ASN A 53 15.94 -0.82 0.43
C ASN A 53 16.70 0.05 1.45
N ALA A 54 16.11 0.36 2.59
CA ALA A 54 16.77 1.09 3.66
C ALA A 54 17.95 0.30 4.25
N ARG A 55 17.82 -1.02 4.41
CA ARG A 55 18.94 -1.90 4.81
C ARG A 55 20.06 -1.91 3.77
N ALA A 56 19.72 -1.94 2.48
CA ALA A 56 20.71 -1.88 1.39
C ALA A 56 21.53 -0.59 1.45
N VAL A 57 20.90 0.56 1.75
CA VAL A 57 21.60 1.84 1.96
C VAL A 57 22.57 1.75 3.15
N GLY A 58 22.18 1.09 4.24
CA GLY A 58 23.07 0.87 5.40
C GLY A 58 24.29 0.02 5.05
N ILE A 59 24.12 -1.04 4.27
CA ILE A 59 25.21 -1.90 3.78
C ILE A 59 26.16 -1.09 2.89
N GLU A 60 25.62 -0.35 1.91
CA GLU A 60 26.40 0.52 1.02
C GLU A 60 27.23 1.53 1.82
N ALA A 61 26.63 2.20 2.81
CA ALA A 61 27.33 3.16 3.67
C ALA A 61 28.45 2.48 4.48
N SER A 62 28.23 1.28 5.00
CA SER A 62 29.24 0.50 5.70
C SER A 62 30.44 0.18 4.80
N ASP A 63 30.18 -0.21 3.56
CA ASP A 63 31.25 -0.49 2.60
C ASP A 63 32.02 0.79 2.21
N GLN A 64 31.34 1.92 2.06
CA GLN A 64 31.99 3.21 1.82
C GLN A 64 32.86 3.62 3.02
N MET A 65 32.38 3.51 4.25
CA MET A 65 33.15 3.79 5.46
C MET A 65 34.39 2.90 5.56
N ARG A 66 34.29 1.61 5.24
CA ARG A 66 35.46 0.71 5.20
C ARG A 66 36.51 1.15 4.19
N ARG A 67 36.09 1.63 3.02
CA ARG A 67 37.02 2.17 2.00
C ARG A 67 37.71 3.43 2.50
N VAL A 68 36.97 4.35 3.13
CA VAL A 68 37.55 5.56 3.75
C VAL A 68 38.55 5.17 4.83
N THR A 69 38.19 4.31 5.78
CA THR A 69 39.08 3.83 6.84
C THR A 69 40.34 3.19 6.28
N THR A 70 40.21 2.36 5.22
CA THR A 70 41.37 1.73 4.57
C THR A 70 42.27 2.76 3.89
N GLY A 71 41.69 3.73 3.17
CA GLY A 71 42.42 4.84 2.54
C GLY A 71 43.17 5.69 3.55
N VAL A 72 42.52 6.05 4.67
CA VAL A 72 43.13 6.80 5.77
C VAL A 72 44.34 6.03 6.34
N ARG A 73 44.19 4.72 6.61
CA ARG A 73 45.29 3.87 7.13
C ARG A 73 46.46 3.79 6.17
N GLN A 74 46.18 3.66 4.84
CA GLN A 74 47.25 3.63 3.83
C GLN A 74 47.95 4.97 3.73
N THR A 75 47.23 6.09 3.77
CA THR A 75 47.79 7.45 3.74
C THR A 75 48.65 7.67 4.98
N ILE A 76 48.21 7.32 6.16
CA ILE A 76 48.98 7.46 7.38
C ILE A 76 50.23 6.55 7.35
N GLY A 77 50.09 5.32 6.82
CA GLY A 77 51.25 4.43 6.63
C GLY A 77 52.31 5.04 5.72
N ALA A 78 51.91 5.62 4.58
CA ALA A 78 52.84 6.31 3.67
C ALA A 78 53.45 7.56 4.32
N GLN A 79 52.65 8.36 5.06
CA GLN A 79 53.19 9.51 5.82
C GLN A 79 54.21 9.10 6.85
N LYS A 80 53.95 8.08 7.62
CA LYS A 80 54.92 7.54 8.61
C LYS A 80 56.18 7.03 7.97
N ALA A 81 56.10 6.35 6.83
CA ALA A 81 57.28 5.87 6.09
C ALA A 81 58.09 7.04 5.55
N ALA A 82 57.46 8.08 5.02
CA ALA A 82 58.15 9.30 4.55
C ALA A 82 58.84 10.03 5.71
N ILE A 83 58.20 10.16 6.86
CA ILE A 83 58.78 10.77 8.05
C ILE A 83 59.98 9.96 8.54
N ALA A 84 59.91 8.65 8.57
CA ALA A 84 61.01 7.73 8.99
C ALA A 84 62.17 7.78 7.99
N GLY A 85 61.90 8.03 6.69
CA GLY A 85 62.90 8.20 5.64
C GLY A 85 63.66 9.54 5.65
N GLY A 86 63.45 10.39 6.66
CA GLY A 86 64.24 11.61 6.85
C GLY A 86 63.84 12.79 6.00
N VAL A 87 62.61 12.86 5.53
CA VAL A 87 62.06 14.03 4.79
C VAL A 87 61.81 15.18 5.79
N GLY A 88 62.84 15.80 6.33
CA GLY A 88 62.99 17.10 6.97
C GLY A 88 61.82 17.71 7.80
N LEU A 89 60.82 16.96 8.16
CA LEU A 89 59.69 17.43 8.96
C LEU A 89 60.01 17.39 10.45
N SER A 90 59.78 18.46 11.18
CA SER A 90 59.85 18.43 12.62
C SER A 90 58.81 17.41 13.16
N SER A 91 59.13 16.77 14.28
CA SER A 91 58.24 15.77 14.90
C SER A 91 56.81 16.32 15.17
N ARG A 92 56.68 17.61 15.46
CA ARG A 92 55.38 18.29 15.65
C ARG A 92 54.61 18.40 14.35
N SER A 93 55.25 18.86 13.25
CA SER A 93 54.59 18.96 11.92
C SER A 93 54.17 17.60 11.39
N ALA A 94 54.94 16.56 11.66
CA ALA A 94 54.56 15.20 11.28
C ALA A 94 53.32 14.69 12.02
N GLN A 95 53.19 14.99 13.30
CA GLN A 95 52.00 14.66 14.10
C GLN A 95 50.79 15.42 13.63
N ASP A 96 50.93 16.73 13.28
CA ASP A 96 49.82 17.55 12.82
C ASP A 96 49.27 17.05 11.45
N ILE A 97 50.15 16.60 10.53
CA ILE A 97 49.72 16.00 9.25
C ILE A 97 48.94 14.71 9.46
N ILE A 98 49.41 13.81 10.35
CA ILE A 98 48.72 12.58 10.65
C ILE A 98 47.36 12.88 11.30
N LYS A 99 47.29 13.82 12.22
CA LYS A 99 46.05 14.26 12.88
C LYS A 99 45.05 14.83 11.88
N ASP A 100 45.50 15.72 10.97
CA ASP A 100 44.63 16.27 9.93
C ASP A 100 44.05 15.16 9.02
N THR A 101 44.85 14.16 8.68
CA THR A 101 44.39 13.00 7.90
C THR A 101 43.35 12.20 8.62
N LEU A 102 43.49 11.96 9.94
CA LEU A 102 42.51 11.30 10.77
C LEU A 102 41.23 12.11 10.90
N ASP A 103 41.35 13.41 11.15
CA ASP A 103 40.20 14.30 11.31
C ASP A 103 39.38 14.40 10.01
N LYS A 104 40.03 14.43 8.84
CA LYS A 104 39.35 14.35 7.54
C LYS A 104 38.63 13.02 7.35
N GLY A 105 39.31 11.91 7.64
CA GLY A 105 38.67 10.58 7.58
C GLY A 105 37.44 10.46 8.45
N ASN A 106 37.52 10.93 9.70
CA ASN A 106 36.40 10.95 10.62
C ASN A 106 35.23 11.81 10.12
N ARG A 107 35.49 12.96 9.52
CA ARG A 107 34.45 13.81 8.91
C ARG A 107 33.78 13.12 7.72
N ASP A 108 34.57 12.46 6.87
CA ASP A 108 34.04 11.71 5.73
C ASP A 108 33.17 10.55 6.20
N GLU A 109 33.56 9.78 7.20
CA GLU A 109 32.76 8.72 7.80
C GLU A 109 31.44 9.26 8.39
N GLN A 110 31.50 10.39 9.11
CA GLN A 110 30.31 11.05 9.65
C GLN A 110 29.36 11.51 8.54
N ALA A 111 29.90 12.10 7.46
CA ALA A 111 29.11 12.54 6.31
C ALA A 111 28.42 11.36 5.61
N ILE A 112 29.14 10.23 5.41
CA ILE A 112 28.57 9.00 4.83
C ILE A 112 27.45 8.49 5.71
N ASN A 113 27.65 8.40 7.02
CA ASN A 113 26.65 7.89 7.96
C ASN A 113 25.41 8.79 7.99
N MET A 114 25.58 10.11 8.03
CA MET A 114 24.47 11.06 8.02
C MET A 114 23.68 10.98 6.71
N ASN A 115 24.36 10.93 5.57
CA ASN A 115 23.73 10.81 4.26
C ASN A 115 22.95 9.49 4.13
N ALA A 116 23.50 8.38 4.61
CA ALA A 116 22.84 7.10 4.63
C ALA A 116 21.58 7.11 5.53
N ALA A 117 21.68 7.72 6.69
CA ALA A 117 20.55 7.86 7.62
C ALA A 117 19.41 8.71 7.00
N LEU A 118 19.75 9.83 6.35
CA LEU A 118 18.76 10.66 5.65
C LEU A 118 18.12 9.92 4.47
N LYS A 119 18.92 9.20 3.67
CA LYS A 119 18.41 8.41 2.55
C LYS A 119 17.52 7.27 3.03
N ALA A 120 17.91 6.53 4.06
CA ALA A 120 17.09 5.49 4.66
C ALA A 120 15.77 6.04 5.22
N LYS A 121 15.81 7.18 5.93
CA LYS A 121 14.61 7.87 6.43
C LYS A 121 13.67 8.27 5.29
N SER A 122 14.19 8.80 4.20
CA SER A 122 13.39 9.16 3.01
C SER A 122 12.72 7.93 2.39
N ILE A 123 13.43 6.79 2.31
CA ILE A 123 12.87 5.53 1.81
C ILE A 123 11.75 5.03 2.71
N PHE A 124 11.94 5.03 4.03
CA PHE A 124 10.89 4.65 4.97
C PHE A 124 9.67 5.56 4.87
N ALA A 125 9.86 6.88 4.85
CA ALA A 125 8.76 7.82 4.74
C ALA A 125 7.96 7.64 3.43
N GLY A 126 8.65 7.38 2.32
CA GLY A 126 8.01 7.08 1.03
C GLY A 126 7.21 5.78 1.07
N ALA A 127 7.79 4.71 1.62
CA ALA A 127 7.13 3.41 1.75
C ALA A 127 5.92 3.47 2.70
N ASP A 128 6.04 4.19 3.82
CA ASP A 128 4.94 4.37 4.77
C ASP A 128 3.79 5.16 4.14
N MET A 129 4.08 6.23 3.41
CA MET A 129 3.06 7.03 2.71
C MET A 129 2.32 6.20 1.66
N GLN A 130 3.05 5.42 0.86
CA GLN A 130 2.44 4.56 -0.15
C GLN A 130 1.62 3.44 0.49
N SER A 131 2.16 2.78 1.52
CA SER A 131 1.43 1.76 2.30
C SER A 131 0.15 2.33 2.92
N PHE A 132 0.19 3.55 3.44
CA PHE A 132 -0.99 4.25 3.96
C PHE A 132 -2.05 4.51 2.88
N ASN A 133 -1.62 4.92 1.68
CA ASN A 133 -2.53 5.12 0.55
C ASN A 133 -3.19 3.80 0.13
N ASP A 134 -2.43 2.71 0.06
CA ASP A 134 -2.94 1.38 -0.27
C ASP A 134 -3.95 0.90 0.81
N MET A 135 -3.68 1.15 2.09
CA MET A 135 -4.60 0.85 3.19
C MET A 135 -5.89 1.67 3.12
N ASN A 136 -5.80 2.96 2.80
CA ASN A 136 -6.98 3.80 2.61
C ASN A 136 -7.83 3.31 1.43
N GLN A 137 -7.20 2.87 0.35
CA GLN A 137 -7.88 2.26 -0.79
C GLN A 137 -8.58 0.95 -0.39
N ALA A 138 -7.92 0.10 0.41
CA ALA A 138 -8.52 -1.10 0.96
C ALA A 138 -9.75 -0.78 1.83
N GLY A 139 -9.65 0.26 2.66
CA GLY A 139 -10.76 0.77 3.46
C GLY A 139 -11.94 1.23 2.59
N GLY A 140 -11.67 1.95 1.51
CA GLY A 140 -12.68 2.37 0.53
C GLY A 140 -13.39 1.19 -0.14
N TYR A 141 -12.67 0.16 -0.51
CA TYR A 141 -13.26 -1.08 -1.06
C TYR A 141 -14.11 -1.82 -0.03
N ASN A 142 -13.68 -1.91 1.23
CA ASN A 142 -14.47 -2.53 2.30
C ASN A 142 -15.79 -1.79 2.53
N ILE A 143 -15.78 -0.45 2.53
CA ILE A 143 -16.99 0.37 2.63
C ILE A 143 -17.90 0.12 1.43
N SER A 144 -17.36 0.10 0.22
CA SER A 144 -18.12 -0.17 -1.00
C SER A 144 -18.76 -1.55 -0.98
N GLY A 145 -18.03 -2.57 -0.56
CA GLY A 145 -18.55 -3.92 -0.39
C GLY A 145 -19.64 -4.03 0.68
N ALA A 146 -19.51 -3.29 1.77
CA ALA A 146 -20.54 -3.19 2.81
C ALA A 146 -21.79 -2.47 2.30
N ASN A 147 -21.63 -1.38 1.57
CA ASN A 147 -22.76 -0.64 1.00
C ASN A 147 -23.57 -1.48 0.01
N VAL A 148 -22.90 -2.27 -0.84
CA VAL A 148 -23.56 -3.21 -1.75
C VAL A 148 -24.38 -4.23 -0.97
N ARG A 149 -23.85 -4.79 0.11
CA ARG A 149 -24.59 -5.74 0.96
C ARG A 149 -25.77 -5.10 1.69
N ASN A 150 -25.59 -3.88 2.19
CA ASN A 150 -26.63 -3.17 2.93
C ASN A 150 -27.74 -2.62 2.03
N ALA A 151 -27.46 -2.39 0.74
CA ALA A 151 -28.48 -1.98 -0.23
C ALA A 151 -29.43 -3.12 -0.66
N LEU A 152 -29.02 -4.39 -0.49
CA LEU A 152 -29.82 -5.56 -0.88
C LEU A 152 -31.23 -5.59 -0.25
N PRO A 153 -31.41 -5.44 1.08
CA PRO A 153 -32.74 -5.48 1.68
C PRO A 153 -33.68 -4.40 1.13
N TYR A 154 -33.15 -3.21 0.84
CA TYR A 154 -33.95 -2.09 0.29
C TYR A 154 -34.35 -2.33 -1.16
N SER A 155 -33.46 -2.89 -1.99
CA SER A 155 -33.77 -3.22 -3.38
C SER A 155 -34.75 -4.38 -3.48
N GLU A 156 -34.65 -5.37 -2.62
CA GLU A 156 -35.59 -6.49 -2.53
C GLU A 156 -36.97 -6.02 -2.06
N ALA A 157 -37.05 -5.16 -1.04
CA ALA A 157 -38.28 -4.59 -0.55
C ALA A 157 -38.97 -3.71 -1.62
N SER A 158 -38.20 -2.88 -2.37
CA SER A 158 -38.76 -2.06 -3.43
C SER A 158 -39.29 -2.89 -4.61
N THR A 159 -38.65 -4.00 -4.93
CA THR A 159 -39.09 -4.93 -5.98
C THR A 159 -40.38 -5.65 -5.57
N LEU A 160 -40.51 -6.05 -4.30
CA LEU A 160 -41.74 -6.64 -3.76
C LEU A 160 -42.90 -5.65 -3.76
N LEU A 161 -42.68 -4.42 -3.31
CA LEU A 161 -43.71 -3.37 -3.30
C LEU A 161 -44.11 -2.98 -4.71
N GLY A 162 -43.19 -2.87 -5.66
CA GLY A 162 -43.47 -2.61 -7.06
C GLY A 162 -44.28 -3.76 -7.70
N GLY A 163 -43.89 -5.00 -7.44
CA GLY A 163 -44.65 -6.20 -7.91
C GLY A 163 -46.03 -6.28 -7.33
N ALA A 164 -46.21 -6.01 -6.05
CA ALA A 164 -47.52 -6.01 -5.38
C ALA A 164 -48.45 -4.91 -5.92
N GLY A 165 -47.90 -3.70 -6.21
CA GLY A 165 -48.61 -2.61 -6.83
C GLY A 165 -49.12 -2.96 -8.23
N GLN A 166 -48.29 -3.66 -9.02
CA GLN A 166 -48.64 -4.08 -10.38
C GLN A 166 -49.73 -5.15 -10.42
N VAL A 167 -49.68 -6.11 -9.47
CA VAL A 167 -50.71 -7.12 -9.32
C VAL A 167 -52.04 -6.51 -8.82
N GLY A 168 -51.97 -5.56 -7.89
CA GLY A 168 -53.15 -4.86 -7.39
C GLY A 168 -53.83 -4.02 -8.48
N SER A 169 -53.09 -3.31 -9.30
CA SER A 169 -53.66 -2.52 -10.41
C SER A 169 -54.26 -3.40 -11.51
N SER A 170 -53.64 -4.53 -11.81
CA SER A 170 -54.19 -5.49 -12.79
C SER A 170 -55.46 -6.13 -12.31
N TRP A 171 -55.54 -6.47 -11.02
CA TRP A 171 -56.73 -7.03 -10.40
C TRP A 171 -57.88 -6.00 -10.38
N TYR A 172 -57.59 -4.74 -10.06
CA TYR A 172 -58.58 -3.66 -10.08
C TYR A 172 -59.12 -3.41 -11.48
N MET A 173 -58.29 -3.43 -12.53
CA MET A 173 -58.75 -3.32 -13.89
C MET A 173 -59.60 -4.49 -14.35
N MET A 174 -59.22 -5.73 -14.02
CA MET A 174 -60.03 -6.91 -14.36
C MET A 174 -61.41 -6.90 -13.67
N SER A 175 -61.50 -6.45 -12.41
CA SER A 175 -62.77 -6.38 -11.68
C SER A 175 -63.77 -5.37 -12.29
N ARG A 176 -63.24 -4.35 -13.00
CA ARG A 176 -64.06 -3.30 -13.62
C ARG A 176 -64.63 -3.70 -14.98
N TYR A 177 -64.05 -4.68 -15.67
CA TYR A 177 -64.49 -5.17 -16.99
C TYR A 177 -65.30 -6.48 -16.90
N SER A 178 -65.59 -7.01 -15.72
CA SER A 178 -66.40 -8.22 -15.51
C SER A 178 -67.90 -7.94 -15.21
N HIS A 179 -68.34 -6.72 -15.43
CA HIS A 179 -69.77 -6.34 -15.44
C HIS A 179 -70.11 -5.91 -16.88
#